data_306f2b02fe5c63e0045dccd86e2e2135
#
_entry.id   306f2b02fe5c63e0045dccd86e2e2135
#
_cell.length_a   1.000
_cell.length_b   1.000
_cell.length_c   1.000
_cell.angle_alpha   90.00
_cell.angle_beta   90.00
_cell.angle_gamma   90.00
#
_symmetry.space_group_name_H-M   'P 1'
#
loop_
_entity.id
_entity.type
_entity.pdbx_description
1 polymer ?
#
loop_
_entity_poly.entity_id
_entity_poly.type
_entity_poly.pdbx_seq_one_letter_code
_entity_poly.pdbx_strand_id
1 'polypeptide(L)'
;MPSLAIEMGARDQPLLAQTIGDNLRQTVARVPNNDAIVSLHQDLRWTYQDFYTRVQRLASGLLAAGLKPLDRLGLWSPNYAEWILVQYATAEIGVVLVNINPAYRTHELAYALNQSGCRFLIAAPSYLTSNYQAMVASVQDQTPELERTVFFWSPEWEALIAGDAQYQASVEDLRGQLNPDDPINIQYTSGTTGFPKGATLTHRNILNNGYFVGELQRLTEQDRMCIPVPFYHCFGMVMGNLACTSHGATMVIPSDGFDAARTLEAVSQERCTALYGVPTMFIAELAFEDFTKFDLSSLRTGVMAGAPCPVAVMKQCIERMHLREVTICYGMTETSPVSTQTLPEDSLVHRTETVGRAHPHVDIRIAHPETGETLPRGETGEFCTRGYSVMSGYWEDPVKTTEAIDEAGWMHTGDLAVMGLDGTVQIVGRIKDMVIRGGENIYPREIEEFLYTHPEIEEVQVIGVPDKVYGEQLMAWIKRKPDLASPQLVSHDDLKAFCAGKIAHYKVPHYVQFVETFPMTVTGKIRKVEMRARSIEALGLEV
;
A
#
# COMPACT_ATOMS: atom_id res chain seq x y z
N MET A 1 -31.90 2.60 -22.08
CA MET A 1 -30.47 2.98 -22.23
C MET A 1 -29.69 2.06 -21.31
N PRO A 2 -28.52 1.59 -21.69
CA PRO A 2 -27.69 0.84 -20.75
C PRO A 2 -27.38 1.71 -19.52
N SER A 3 -27.32 1.11 -18.33
CA SER A 3 -26.97 1.83 -17.11
C SER A 3 -25.51 2.26 -17.15
N LEU A 4 -25.22 3.52 -16.75
CA LEU A 4 -23.88 4.04 -16.73
C LEU A 4 -23.03 3.37 -15.63
N ALA A 5 -21.74 3.23 -15.90
CA ALA A 5 -20.74 2.68 -14.98
C ALA A 5 -20.31 3.75 -13.95
N ILE A 6 -21.24 4.09 -13.07
CA ILE A 6 -21.02 5.00 -11.94
C ILE A 6 -21.68 4.41 -10.70
N GLU A 7 -20.99 4.47 -9.56
CA GLU A 7 -21.49 4.08 -8.24
C GLU A 7 -21.13 5.12 -7.20
N MET A 8 -22.01 5.29 -6.23
CA MET A 8 -21.77 6.12 -5.05
C MET A 8 -21.68 5.20 -3.84
N GLY A 9 -20.58 5.33 -3.09
CA GLY A 9 -20.40 4.59 -1.84
C GLY A 9 -21.48 4.93 -0.81
N ALA A 10 -21.74 3.98 0.08
CA ALA A 10 -22.72 4.14 1.16
C ALA A 10 -22.44 5.40 2.00
N ARG A 11 -23.48 6.07 2.48
CA ARG A 11 -23.40 7.32 3.27
C ARG A 11 -24.26 7.28 4.54
N ASP A 12 -24.61 6.08 4.96
CA ASP A 12 -25.42 5.81 6.15
C ASP A 12 -24.64 6.01 7.46
N GLN A 13 -23.32 5.75 7.43
CA GLN A 13 -22.41 6.11 8.51
C GLN A 13 -21.74 7.46 8.21
N PRO A 14 -21.69 8.43 9.15
CA PRO A 14 -21.06 9.71 8.90
C PRO A 14 -19.53 9.59 8.84
N LEU A 15 -18.89 10.49 8.11
CA LEU A 15 -17.44 10.68 8.20
C LEU A 15 -17.04 11.11 9.61
N LEU A 16 -15.91 10.60 10.09
CA LEU A 16 -15.31 11.08 11.34
C LEU A 16 -14.83 12.53 11.14
N ALA A 17 -15.41 13.44 11.91
CA ALA A 17 -15.01 14.84 11.95
C ALA A 17 -13.96 15.07 13.05
N GLN A 18 -12.88 14.30 13.01
CA GLN A 18 -11.84 14.21 14.04
C GLN A 18 -10.46 14.32 13.41
N THR A 19 -9.49 14.77 14.20
CA THR A 19 -8.07 14.54 13.90
C THR A 19 -7.66 13.13 14.33
N ILE A 20 -6.47 12.68 13.89
CA ILE A 20 -5.90 11.39 14.30
C ILE A 20 -5.67 11.36 15.82
N GLY A 21 -5.20 12.47 16.40
CA GLY A 21 -5.02 12.58 17.85
C GLY A 21 -6.34 12.49 18.63
N ASP A 22 -7.42 13.12 18.14
CA ASP A 22 -8.75 13.00 18.74
C ASP A 22 -9.27 11.57 18.74
N ASN A 23 -9.08 10.87 17.62
CA ASN A 23 -9.48 9.48 17.47
C ASN A 23 -8.73 8.58 18.45
N LEU A 24 -7.40 8.71 18.55
CA LEU A 24 -6.60 7.94 19.51
C LEU A 24 -7.10 8.19 20.94
N ARG A 25 -7.32 9.44 21.34
CA ARG A 25 -7.78 9.79 22.68
C ARG A 25 -9.14 9.16 23.02
N GLN A 26 -10.08 9.13 22.07
CA GLN A 26 -11.38 8.46 22.26
C GLN A 26 -11.20 6.95 22.43
N THR A 27 -10.31 6.34 21.67
CA THR A 27 -10.02 4.92 21.79
C THR A 27 -9.38 4.58 23.14
N VAL A 28 -8.42 5.38 23.58
CA VAL A 28 -7.80 5.22 24.91
C VAL A 28 -8.84 5.34 26.03
N ALA A 29 -9.78 6.27 25.95
CA ALA A 29 -10.85 6.39 26.92
C ALA A 29 -11.78 5.17 26.96
N ARG A 30 -11.93 4.47 25.84
CA ARG A 30 -12.76 3.25 25.71
C ARG A 30 -12.04 1.99 26.16
N VAL A 31 -10.77 1.80 25.76
CA VAL A 31 -10.01 0.55 25.96
C VAL A 31 -8.57 0.79 26.47
N PRO A 32 -8.37 1.50 27.59
CA PRO A 32 -7.04 1.93 28.04
C PRO A 32 -6.06 0.77 28.29
N ASN A 33 -6.59 -0.36 28.72
CA ASN A 33 -5.80 -1.51 29.17
C ASN A 33 -5.60 -2.58 28.08
N ASN A 34 -6.22 -2.44 26.91
CA ASN A 34 -5.98 -3.35 25.80
C ASN A 34 -4.59 -3.10 25.22
N ASP A 35 -3.97 -4.16 24.69
CA ASP A 35 -2.74 -3.99 23.90
C ASP A 35 -3.01 -3.08 22.71
N ALA A 36 -2.22 -2.04 22.55
CA ALA A 36 -2.21 -1.20 21.36
C ALA A 36 -1.16 -1.67 20.36
N ILE A 37 0.07 -1.90 20.86
CA ILE A 37 1.23 -2.29 20.04
C ILE A 37 1.92 -3.49 20.70
N VAL A 38 2.16 -4.52 19.90
CA VAL A 38 3.02 -5.65 20.24
C VAL A 38 4.07 -5.79 19.14
N SER A 39 5.34 -5.57 19.47
CA SER A 39 6.45 -5.73 18.53
C SER A 39 7.31 -6.92 18.98
N LEU A 40 7.23 -8.04 18.24
CA LEU A 40 7.91 -9.26 18.62
C LEU A 40 9.43 -9.13 18.53
N HIS A 41 9.93 -8.53 17.47
CA HIS A 41 11.38 -8.38 17.24
C HIS A 41 12.04 -7.36 18.19
N GLN A 42 11.25 -6.53 18.88
CA GLN A 42 11.72 -5.57 19.89
C GLN A 42 11.43 -6.03 21.32
N ASP A 43 10.76 -7.19 21.51
CA ASP A 43 10.25 -7.67 22.80
C ASP A 43 9.47 -6.58 23.54
N LEU A 44 8.50 -5.95 22.84
CA LEU A 44 7.81 -4.77 23.33
C LEU A 44 6.30 -4.95 23.27
N ARG A 45 5.64 -4.51 24.36
CA ARG A 45 4.17 -4.50 24.47
C ARG A 45 3.74 -3.21 25.18
N TRP A 46 2.89 -2.43 24.50
CA TRP A 46 2.26 -1.24 25.09
C TRP A 46 0.75 -1.37 25.06
N THR A 47 0.12 -1.03 26.20
CA THR A 47 -1.33 -0.81 26.23
C THR A 47 -1.68 0.48 25.50
N TYR A 48 -2.97 0.70 25.21
CA TYR A 48 -3.44 1.97 24.65
C TYR A 48 -3.10 3.15 25.56
N GLN A 49 -3.17 2.98 26.90
CA GLN A 49 -2.77 4.01 27.85
C GLN A 49 -1.26 4.29 27.81
N ASP A 50 -0.42 3.25 27.75
CA ASP A 50 1.02 3.40 27.63
C ASP A 50 1.40 4.11 26.33
N PHE A 51 0.80 3.67 25.24
CA PHE A 51 1.01 4.25 23.91
C PHE A 51 0.65 5.74 23.90
N TYR A 52 -0.55 6.09 24.39
CA TYR A 52 -0.99 7.49 24.46
C TYR A 52 -0.06 8.35 25.31
N THR A 53 0.35 7.85 26.48
CA THR A 53 1.29 8.57 27.36
C THR A 53 2.61 8.86 26.65
N ARG A 54 3.13 7.91 25.87
CA ARG A 54 4.36 8.07 25.07
C ARG A 54 4.16 9.06 23.93
N VAL A 55 3.02 9.00 23.25
CA VAL A 55 2.63 9.95 22.20
C VAL A 55 2.63 11.38 22.74
N GLN A 56 1.99 11.63 23.90
CA GLN A 56 1.95 12.96 24.52
C GLN A 56 3.33 13.47 24.91
N ARG A 57 4.22 12.60 25.44
CA ARG A 57 5.60 12.95 25.77
C ARG A 57 6.38 13.32 24.51
N LEU A 58 6.36 12.46 23.49
CA LEU A 58 7.07 12.76 22.25
C LEU A 58 6.54 14.04 21.58
N ALA A 59 5.23 14.25 21.56
CA ALA A 59 4.63 15.48 21.05
C ALA A 59 5.15 16.73 21.76
N SER A 60 5.23 16.72 23.11
CA SER A 60 5.81 17.83 23.88
C SER A 60 7.31 17.99 23.61
N GLY A 61 8.04 16.89 23.43
CA GLY A 61 9.47 16.93 23.07
C GLY A 61 9.71 17.52 21.68
N LEU A 62 8.84 17.22 20.71
CA LEU A 62 8.90 17.79 19.36
C LEU A 62 8.63 19.31 19.38
N LEU A 63 7.66 19.78 20.17
CA LEU A 63 7.42 21.22 20.37
C LEU A 63 8.63 21.89 21.04
N ALA A 64 9.22 21.28 22.08
CA ALA A 64 10.43 21.76 22.73
C ALA A 64 11.62 21.82 21.77
N ALA A 65 11.68 20.90 20.79
CA ALA A 65 12.66 20.91 19.72
C ALA A 65 12.43 21.99 18.65
N GLY A 66 11.33 22.78 18.77
CA GLY A 66 11.04 23.92 17.91
C GLY A 66 10.14 23.63 16.72
N LEU A 67 9.57 22.42 16.61
CA LEU A 67 8.59 22.10 15.57
C LEU A 67 7.24 22.78 15.86
N LYS A 68 6.53 23.13 14.79
CA LYS A 68 5.24 23.83 14.81
C LYS A 68 4.27 23.14 13.85
N PRO A 69 2.96 23.37 13.98
CA PRO A 69 1.99 22.91 12.97
C PRO A 69 2.42 23.28 11.57
N LEU A 70 2.22 22.34 10.62
CA LEU A 70 2.61 22.39 9.21
C LEU A 70 4.13 22.35 8.94
N ASP A 71 5.01 22.27 9.94
CA ASP A 71 6.39 21.87 9.70
C ASP A 71 6.43 20.43 9.18
N ARG A 72 7.40 20.10 8.34
CA ARG A 72 7.58 18.75 7.79
C ARG A 72 8.66 18.02 8.56
N LEU A 73 8.30 16.83 9.06
CA LEU A 73 9.20 15.90 9.72
C LEU A 73 9.35 14.65 8.86
N GLY A 74 10.55 14.39 8.38
CA GLY A 74 10.87 13.15 7.68
C GLY A 74 11.01 11.99 8.65
N LEU A 75 10.41 10.84 8.32
CA LEU A 75 10.59 9.60 9.06
C LEU A 75 11.16 8.53 8.14
N TRP A 76 12.40 8.11 8.45
CA TRP A 76 13.15 7.16 7.64
C TRP A 76 13.52 5.91 8.42
N SER A 77 12.62 4.95 8.42
CA SER A 77 12.75 3.75 9.25
C SER A 77 11.94 2.58 8.68
N PRO A 78 12.39 1.34 8.87
CA PRO A 78 11.55 0.15 8.71
C PRO A 78 10.49 0.08 9.84
N ASN A 79 9.82 -1.09 9.96
CA ASN A 79 8.74 -1.28 10.92
C ASN A 79 9.25 -1.43 12.36
N TYR A 80 9.19 -0.35 13.12
CA TYR A 80 9.43 -0.32 14.56
C TYR A 80 8.23 0.30 15.30
N ALA A 81 8.07 0.01 16.58
CA ALA A 81 7.06 0.66 17.42
C ALA A 81 7.26 2.19 17.47
N GLU A 82 8.50 2.65 17.39
CA GLU A 82 8.88 4.06 17.31
C GLU A 82 8.32 4.73 16.05
N TRP A 83 8.19 4.00 14.94
CA TRP A 83 7.57 4.52 13.73
C TRP A 83 6.13 4.96 13.99
N ILE A 84 5.35 4.08 14.63
CA ILE A 84 3.96 4.36 14.99
C ILE A 84 3.90 5.50 16.02
N LEU A 85 4.81 5.50 16.99
CA LEU A 85 4.89 6.55 18.00
C LEU A 85 5.08 7.93 17.36
N VAL A 86 5.98 8.06 16.38
CA VAL A 86 6.20 9.32 15.65
C VAL A 86 4.97 9.71 14.83
N GLN A 87 4.30 8.77 14.15
CA GLN A 87 3.08 9.03 13.38
C GLN A 87 2.01 9.74 14.23
N TYR A 88 1.78 9.24 15.45
CA TYR A 88 0.74 9.83 16.30
C TYR A 88 1.22 11.09 17.03
N ALA A 89 2.48 11.18 17.41
CA ALA A 89 3.01 12.37 18.06
C ALA A 89 3.03 13.59 17.12
N THR A 90 3.37 13.39 15.84
CA THR A 90 3.28 14.46 14.83
C THR A 90 1.83 14.87 14.58
N ALA A 91 0.91 13.90 14.55
CA ALA A 91 -0.52 14.15 14.36
C ALA A 91 -1.16 14.94 15.53
N GLU A 92 -0.69 14.75 16.77
CA GLU A 92 -1.15 15.50 17.95
C GLU A 92 -0.85 16.99 17.88
N ILE A 93 0.20 17.38 17.16
CA ILE A 93 0.67 18.78 17.10
C ILE A 93 0.61 19.36 15.68
N GLY A 94 -0.04 18.67 14.73
CA GLY A 94 -0.22 19.16 13.35
C GLY A 94 1.06 19.24 12.52
N VAL A 95 2.12 18.51 12.89
CA VAL A 95 3.35 18.40 12.11
C VAL A 95 3.15 17.38 10.99
N VAL A 96 3.45 17.78 9.75
CA VAL A 96 3.27 16.93 8.58
C VAL A 96 4.34 15.86 8.52
N LEU A 97 3.95 14.60 8.65
CA LEU A 97 4.84 13.46 8.56
C LEU A 97 5.19 13.16 7.10
N VAL A 98 6.46 13.17 6.76
CA VAL A 98 6.96 12.79 5.44
C VAL A 98 7.50 11.38 5.48
N ASN A 99 6.81 10.46 4.82
CA ASN A 99 7.22 9.06 4.79
C ASN A 99 8.37 8.85 3.81
N ILE A 100 9.54 8.48 4.33
CA ILE A 100 10.73 8.20 3.51
C ILE A 100 10.89 6.69 3.38
N ASN A 101 11.03 6.22 2.13
CA ASN A 101 11.18 4.80 1.83
C ASN A 101 12.52 4.27 2.41
N PRO A 102 12.50 3.21 3.25
CA PRO A 102 13.69 2.62 3.85
C PRO A 102 14.77 2.17 2.84
N ALA A 103 14.40 1.91 1.61
CA ALA A 103 15.34 1.52 0.56
C ALA A 103 16.00 2.69 -0.17
N TYR A 104 15.59 3.91 0.07
CA TYR A 104 16.21 5.07 -0.57
C TYR A 104 17.71 5.13 -0.31
N ARG A 105 18.47 5.55 -1.33
CA ARG A 105 19.88 5.87 -1.24
C ARG A 105 20.04 7.37 -1.13
N THR A 106 21.27 7.82 -1.08
CA THR A 106 21.61 9.24 -0.84
C THR A 106 20.95 10.22 -1.80
N HIS A 107 20.86 9.87 -3.09
CA HIS A 107 20.22 10.73 -4.09
C HIS A 107 18.72 10.89 -3.85
N GLU A 108 18.01 9.79 -3.62
CA GLU A 108 16.57 9.81 -3.38
C GLU A 108 16.25 10.42 -2.00
N LEU A 109 17.09 10.19 -1.00
CA LEU A 109 16.97 10.80 0.32
C LEU A 109 17.08 12.33 0.23
N ALA A 110 18.14 12.84 -0.42
CA ALA A 110 18.34 14.29 -0.61
C ALA A 110 17.15 14.90 -1.38
N TYR A 111 16.67 14.21 -2.42
CA TYR A 111 15.50 14.66 -3.17
C TYR A 111 14.25 14.76 -2.28
N ALA A 112 13.93 13.70 -1.53
CA ALA A 112 12.73 13.68 -0.69
C ALA A 112 12.77 14.76 0.41
N LEU A 113 13.91 14.96 1.06
CA LEU A 113 14.10 15.99 2.08
C LEU A 113 13.95 17.41 1.52
N ASN A 114 14.57 17.69 0.39
CA ASN A 114 14.50 19.01 -0.24
C ASN A 114 13.11 19.32 -0.81
N GLN A 115 12.54 18.39 -1.57
CA GLN A 115 11.25 18.60 -2.24
C GLN A 115 10.11 18.78 -1.23
N SER A 116 10.16 18.07 -0.10
CA SER A 116 9.19 18.25 0.99
C SER A 116 9.49 19.44 1.89
N GLY A 117 10.73 20.01 1.83
CA GLY A 117 11.16 21.04 2.75
C GLY A 117 11.22 20.54 4.19
N CYS A 118 11.73 19.33 4.41
CA CYS A 118 11.90 18.76 5.75
C CYS A 118 12.90 19.56 6.56
N ARG A 119 12.46 20.08 7.73
CA ARG A 119 13.36 20.72 8.72
C ARG A 119 13.90 19.74 9.74
N PHE A 120 13.20 18.65 9.99
CA PHE A 120 13.52 17.66 11.00
C PHE A 120 13.48 16.25 10.39
N LEU A 121 14.47 15.42 10.71
CA LEU A 121 14.51 14.02 10.30
C LEU A 121 14.61 13.13 11.54
N ILE A 122 13.71 12.16 11.66
CA ILE A 122 13.86 11.03 12.59
C ILE A 122 14.14 9.79 11.75
N ALA A 123 15.18 9.03 12.12
CA ALA A 123 15.58 7.85 11.37
C ALA A 123 16.02 6.70 12.27
N ALA A 124 15.88 5.47 11.78
CA ALA A 124 16.63 4.34 12.32
C ALA A 124 18.14 4.56 12.07
N PRO A 125 19.05 3.99 12.87
CA PRO A 125 20.48 4.15 12.63
C PRO A 125 20.97 3.42 11.36
N SER A 126 20.30 2.33 11.01
CA SER A 126 20.61 1.49 9.83
C SER A 126 19.42 0.61 9.45
N TYR A 127 19.43 0.07 8.24
CA TYR A 127 18.50 -0.99 7.80
C TYR A 127 19.17 -1.86 6.73
N LEU A 128 19.14 -3.19 6.91
CA LEU A 128 19.81 -4.16 6.04
C LEU A 128 21.28 -3.76 5.82
N THR A 129 21.67 -3.49 4.58
CA THR A 129 23.04 -3.06 4.20
C THR A 129 23.25 -1.56 4.25
N SER A 130 22.23 -0.77 4.60
CA SER A 130 22.29 0.70 4.60
C SER A 130 22.63 1.25 5.98
N ASN A 131 23.74 1.97 6.08
CA ASN A 131 24.07 2.77 7.26
C ASN A 131 23.44 4.16 7.09
N TYR A 132 22.29 4.41 7.72
CA TYR A 132 21.56 5.65 7.57
C TYR A 132 22.29 6.85 8.16
N GLN A 133 23.04 6.66 9.25
CA GLN A 133 23.83 7.72 9.85
C GLN A 133 24.89 8.25 8.86
N ALA A 134 25.63 7.35 8.21
CA ALA A 134 26.63 7.72 7.21
C ALA A 134 25.98 8.36 5.97
N MET A 135 24.83 7.85 5.55
CA MET A 135 24.11 8.38 4.39
C MET A 135 23.56 9.78 4.65
N VAL A 136 22.98 10.06 5.81
CA VAL A 136 22.53 11.41 6.20
C VAL A 136 23.71 12.38 6.24
N ALA A 137 24.82 11.99 6.87
CA ALA A 137 26.03 12.82 6.91
C ALA A 137 26.55 13.16 5.50
N SER A 138 26.45 12.23 4.53
CA SER A 138 26.92 12.45 3.15
C SER A 138 26.05 13.39 2.32
N VAL A 139 24.80 13.65 2.72
CA VAL A 139 23.88 14.54 2.01
C VAL A 139 23.62 15.86 2.73
N GLN A 140 24.25 16.09 3.87
CA GLN A 140 24.02 17.26 4.71
C GLN A 140 24.20 18.58 3.95
N ASP A 141 25.26 18.70 3.14
CA ASP A 141 25.51 19.91 2.33
C ASP A 141 24.48 20.07 1.18
N GLN A 142 23.77 19.02 0.84
CA GLN A 142 22.75 18.99 -0.21
C GLN A 142 21.34 19.26 0.32
N THR A 143 21.14 19.28 1.64
CA THR A 143 19.84 19.42 2.31
C THR A 143 19.84 20.63 3.26
N PRO A 144 19.90 21.86 2.72
CA PRO A 144 20.12 23.08 3.51
C PRO A 144 18.95 23.41 4.46
N GLU A 145 17.75 22.92 4.21
CA GLU A 145 16.60 23.12 5.09
C GLU A 145 16.53 22.13 6.25
N LEU A 146 17.31 21.05 6.21
CA LEU A 146 17.35 20.06 7.27
C LEU A 146 18.17 20.59 8.46
N GLU A 147 17.47 21.09 9.48
CA GLU A 147 18.09 21.72 10.66
C GLU A 147 18.54 20.69 11.69
N ARG A 148 17.85 19.54 11.79
CA ARG A 148 18.11 18.54 12.82
C ARG A 148 17.78 17.12 12.36
N THR A 149 18.68 16.19 12.74
CA THR A 149 18.45 14.74 12.59
C THR A 149 18.57 14.07 13.96
N VAL A 150 17.62 13.19 14.27
CA VAL A 150 17.62 12.35 15.48
C VAL A 150 17.50 10.89 15.07
N PHE A 151 18.43 10.08 15.55
CA PHE A 151 18.37 8.63 15.30
C PHE A 151 17.72 7.91 16.47
N PHE A 152 16.85 6.94 16.18
CA PHE A 152 16.27 6.07 17.20
C PHE A 152 17.36 5.52 18.12
N TRP A 153 17.04 5.42 19.41
CA TRP A 153 17.89 4.89 20.48
C TRP A 153 19.17 5.68 20.75
N SER A 154 19.31 6.88 20.16
CA SER A 154 20.39 7.80 20.51
C SER A 154 20.03 8.58 21.79
N PRO A 155 21.03 9.22 22.46
CA PRO A 155 20.75 10.10 23.60
C PRO A 155 19.76 11.24 23.26
N GLU A 156 19.82 11.74 22.02
CA GLU A 156 18.90 12.77 21.51
C GLU A 156 17.47 12.24 21.38
N TRP A 157 17.32 10.98 20.95
CA TRP A 157 16.03 10.30 20.91
C TRP A 157 15.46 10.11 22.31
N GLU A 158 16.26 9.63 23.25
CA GLU A 158 15.83 9.44 24.64
C GLU A 158 15.38 10.76 25.28
N ALA A 159 16.09 11.85 25.01
CA ALA A 159 15.70 13.18 25.45
C ALA A 159 14.35 13.61 24.82
N LEU A 160 14.15 13.30 23.52
CA LEU A 160 12.94 13.67 22.80
C LEU A 160 11.70 12.94 23.33
N ILE A 161 11.79 11.61 23.55
CA ILE A 161 10.71 10.79 24.07
C ILE A 161 10.45 10.96 25.58
N ALA A 162 11.41 11.50 26.31
CA ALA A 162 11.18 11.91 27.72
C ALA A 162 10.13 13.02 27.80
N GLY A 163 10.05 13.84 26.74
CA GLY A 163 9.14 14.97 26.66
C GLY A 163 9.58 16.17 27.49
N ASP A 164 8.83 17.24 27.38
CA ASP A 164 9.05 18.47 28.16
C ASP A 164 7.74 18.93 28.81
N ALA A 165 7.73 18.91 30.15
CA ALA A 165 6.54 19.26 30.92
C ALA A 165 6.03 20.69 30.67
N GLN A 166 6.92 21.62 30.26
CA GLN A 166 6.54 23.00 29.94
C GLN A 166 5.67 23.09 28.68
N TYR A 167 5.77 22.12 27.78
CA TYR A 167 5.03 22.08 26.52
C TYR A 167 3.77 21.19 26.56
N GLN A 168 3.47 20.53 27.69
CA GLN A 168 2.27 19.68 27.79
C GLN A 168 0.97 20.47 27.57
N ALA A 169 0.86 21.65 28.18
CA ALA A 169 -0.31 22.53 27.97
C ALA A 169 -0.40 22.97 26.50
N SER A 170 0.72 23.23 25.84
CA SER A 170 0.76 23.62 24.43
C SER A 170 0.28 22.49 23.49
N VAL A 171 0.56 21.22 23.82
CA VAL A 171 0.02 20.07 23.06
C VAL A 171 -1.51 20.06 23.14
N GLU A 172 -2.09 20.31 24.33
CA GLU A 172 -3.54 20.35 24.51
C GLU A 172 -4.18 21.55 23.82
N ASP A 173 -3.55 22.73 23.88
CA ASP A 173 -4.02 23.95 23.23
C ASP A 173 -4.02 23.79 21.69
N LEU A 174 -2.96 23.21 21.11
CA LEU A 174 -2.87 22.96 19.66
C LEU A 174 -3.96 21.99 19.18
N ARG A 175 -4.24 20.95 19.94
CA ARG A 175 -5.30 19.99 19.61
C ARG A 175 -6.65 20.66 19.32
N GLY A 176 -7.02 21.70 20.10
CA GLY A 176 -8.24 22.46 19.88
C GLY A 176 -8.22 23.37 18.64
N GLN A 177 -7.07 23.52 17.99
CA GLN A 177 -6.87 24.40 16.83
C GLN A 177 -6.70 23.60 15.52
N LEU A 178 -6.36 22.30 15.59
CA LEU A 178 -6.17 21.47 14.40
C LEU A 178 -7.51 21.15 13.73
N ASN A 179 -7.48 21.13 12.40
CA ASN A 179 -8.64 20.81 11.57
C ASN A 179 -8.46 19.43 10.90
N PRO A 180 -9.51 18.60 10.81
CA PRO A 180 -9.46 17.36 10.04
C PRO A 180 -8.99 17.51 8.59
N ASP A 181 -9.16 18.68 8.00
CA ASP A 181 -8.75 18.99 6.62
C ASP A 181 -7.31 19.51 6.51
N ASP A 182 -6.59 19.66 7.63
CA ASP A 182 -5.19 20.05 7.61
C ASP A 182 -4.34 18.90 7.02
N PRO A 183 -3.31 19.22 6.20
CA PRO A 183 -2.36 18.24 5.72
C PRO A 183 -1.57 17.64 6.89
N ILE A 184 -1.45 16.33 6.93
CA ILE A 184 -0.78 15.61 8.02
C ILE A 184 0.24 14.60 7.53
N ASN A 185 0.19 14.24 6.26
CA ASN A 185 1.11 13.27 5.70
C ASN A 185 1.47 13.60 4.25
N ILE A 186 2.74 13.40 3.90
CA ILE A 186 3.24 13.40 2.52
C ILE A 186 3.84 12.03 2.25
N GLN A 187 3.32 11.35 1.22
CA GLN A 187 3.85 10.07 0.77
C GLN A 187 4.37 10.15 -0.65
N TYR A 188 5.61 9.74 -0.83
CA TYR A 188 6.22 9.69 -2.15
C TYR A 188 5.77 8.45 -2.92
N THR A 189 5.22 8.69 -4.11
CA THR A 189 4.84 7.64 -5.07
C THR A 189 5.89 7.54 -6.16
N SER A 190 6.23 6.30 -6.57
CA SER A 190 7.11 6.09 -7.71
C SER A 190 6.38 6.48 -8.99
N GLY A 191 6.66 7.68 -9.50
CA GLY A 191 6.19 8.11 -10.80
C GLY A 191 6.76 7.21 -11.91
N THR A 192 5.94 6.89 -12.91
CA THR A 192 6.39 6.13 -14.09
C THR A 192 7.27 6.96 -15.04
N THR A 193 7.40 8.27 -14.82
CA THR A 193 8.01 9.23 -15.75
C THR A 193 8.86 10.28 -15.03
N GLY A 194 9.71 9.91 -14.05
CA GLY A 194 10.60 10.89 -13.43
C GLY A 194 10.75 10.74 -11.91
N PHE A 195 11.00 11.84 -11.24
CA PHE A 195 11.17 11.87 -9.79
C PHE A 195 9.87 11.51 -9.05
N PRO A 196 9.97 10.89 -7.85
CA PRO A 196 8.82 10.60 -7.02
C PRO A 196 7.99 11.86 -6.70
N LYS A 197 6.66 11.71 -6.67
CA LYS A 197 5.73 12.78 -6.33
C LYS A 197 5.21 12.60 -4.91
N GLY A 198 5.16 13.68 -4.14
CA GLY A 198 4.65 13.67 -2.76
C GLY A 198 3.14 13.86 -2.72
N ALA A 199 2.35 12.80 -2.57
CA ALA A 199 0.90 12.91 -2.36
C ALA A 199 0.62 13.49 -0.97
N THR A 200 -0.12 14.58 -0.90
CA THR A 200 -0.46 15.29 0.34
C THR A 200 -1.82 14.82 0.87
N LEU A 201 -1.81 14.25 2.06
CA LEU A 201 -2.97 13.63 2.69
C LEU A 201 -3.33 14.36 3.98
N THR A 202 -4.63 14.56 4.23
CA THR A 202 -5.17 15.21 5.43
C THR A 202 -5.53 14.19 6.50
N HIS A 203 -5.76 14.65 7.74
CA HIS A 203 -6.34 13.78 8.78
C HIS A 203 -7.65 13.14 8.28
N ARG A 204 -8.56 13.92 7.65
CA ARG A 204 -9.83 13.41 7.11
C ARG A 204 -9.62 12.30 6.11
N ASN A 205 -8.67 12.47 5.19
CA ASN A 205 -8.40 11.48 4.16
C ASN A 205 -8.04 10.13 4.79
N ILE A 206 -6.93 10.11 5.54
CA ILE A 206 -6.33 8.85 6.01
C ILE A 206 -7.06 8.25 7.20
N LEU A 207 -7.57 9.06 8.13
CA LEU A 207 -8.29 8.55 9.29
C LEU A 207 -9.58 7.85 8.87
N ASN A 208 -10.42 8.51 8.05
CA ASN A 208 -11.67 7.90 7.59
C ASN A 208 -11.41 6.68 6.71
N ASN A 209 -10.35 6.68 5.90
CA ASN A 209 -10.04 5.52 5.07
C ASN A 209 -9.66 4.33 5.94
N GLY A 210 -8.77 4.50 6.93
CA GLY A 210 -8.44 3.47 7.91
C GLY A 210 -9.66 2.99 8.69
N TYR A 211 -10.51 3.91 9.15
CA TYR A 211 -11.74 3.59 9.86
C TYR A 211 -12.67 2.70 9.03
N PHE A 212 -13.01 3.09 7.80
CA PHE A 212 -13.93 2.30 6.96
C PHE A 212 -13.31 0.97 6.50
N VAL A 213 -11.99 0.91 6.29
CA VAL A 213 -11.32 -0.39 6.05
C VAL A 213 -11.55 -1.35 7.21
N GLY A 214 -11.44 -0.87 8.44
CA GLY A 214 -11.70 -1.67 9.64
C GLY A 214 -13.18 -2.03 9.79
N GLU A 215 -14.11 -1.09 9.58
CA GLU A 215 -15.56 -1.33 9.62
C GLU A 215 -15.97 -2.45 8.64
N LEU A 216 -15.49 -2.37 7.39
CA LEU A 216 -15.82 -3.37 6.37
C LEU A 216 -15.19 -4.74 6.64
N GLN A 217 -14.15 -4.82 7.45
CA GLN A 217 -13.58 -6.07 7.97
C GLN A 217 -14.19 -6.50 9.32
N ARG A 218 -15.10 -5.69 9.87
CA ARG A 218 -15.72 -5.91 11.18
C ARG A 218 -14.68 -6.04 12.30
N LEU A 219 -13.69 -5.13 12.30
CA LEU A 219 -12.70 -5.06 13.38
C LEU A 219 -13.35 -4.59 14.69
N THR A 220 -12.89 -5.15 15.78
CA THR A 220 -13.30 -4.80 17.15
C THR A 220 -12.08 -4.66 18.05
N GLU A 221 -12.28 -4.23 19.28
CA GLU A 221 -11.22 -4.17 20.30
C GLU A 221 -10.68 -5.55 20.75
N GLN A 222 -11.25 -6.63 20.24
CA GLN A 222 -10.77 -7.99 20.49
C GLN A 222 -9.82 -8.49 19.40
N ASP A 223 -9.75 -7.77 18.28
CA ASP A 223 -8.93 -8.18 17.15
C ASP A 223 -7.45 -7.83 17.35
N ARG A 224 -6.61 -8.69 16.82
CA ARG A 224 -5.15 -8.55 16.79
C ARG A 224 -4.68 -8.68 15.36
N MET A 225 -4.16 -7.61 14.81
CA MET A 225 -3.80 -7.53 13.40
C MET A 225 -2.29 -7.68 13.24
N CYS A 226 -1.86 -8.73 12.54
CA CYS A 226 -0.48 -8.88 12.11
C CYS A 226 -0.21 -7.99 10.90
N ILE A 227 0.78 -7.09 11.02
CA ILE A 227 1.10 -6.06 10.02
C ILE A 227 2.55 -6.22 9.54
N PRO A 228 2.83 -7.18 8.64
CA PRO A 228 4.16 -7.33 8.04
C PRO A 228 4.42 -6.32 6.92
N VAL A 229 3.37 -5.64 6.43
CA VAL A 229 3.47 -4.61 5.38
C VAL A 229 4.13 -3.34 5.92
N PRO A 230 4.88 -2.60 5.07
CA PRO A 230 5.66 -1.46 5.52
C PRO A 230 4.80 -0.28 6.03
N PHE A 231 5.19 0.31 7.17
CA PHE A 231 4.52 1.48 7.74
C PHE A 231 4.76 2.77 6.95
N TYR A 232 5.86 2.88 6.21
CA TYR A 232 6.07 4.05 5.37
C TYR A 232 5.11 4.15 4.18
N HIS A 233 4.29 3.13 3.96
CA HIS A 233 3.27 3.05 2.92
C HIS A 233 1.86 3.08 3.53
N CYS A 234 0.87 3.63 2.80
CA CYS A 234 -0.53 3.68 3.25
C CYS A 234 -1.08 2.31 3.69
N PHE A 235 -0.62 1.21 3.12
CA PHE A 235 -1.07 -0.12 3.51
C PHE A 235 -0.76 -0.39 4.99
N GLY A 236 0.44 -0.08 5.47
CA GLY A 236 0.78 -0.23 6.89
C GLY A 236 0.19 0.87 7.75
N MET A 237 0.50 2.15 7.43
CA MET A 237 0.15 3.26 8.32
C MET A 237 -1.34 3.62 8.37
N VAL A 238 -2.06 3.46 7.27
CA VAL A 238 -3.50 3.79 7.21
C VAL A 238 -4.35 2.55 7.46
N MET A 239 -4.24 1.55 6.56
CA MET A 239 -5.07 0.36 6.65
C MET A 239 -4.70 -0.51 7.87
N GLY A 240 -3.42 -0.50 8.30
CA GLY A 240 -2.98 -1.16 9.52
C GLY A 240 -3.18 -0.29 10.76
N ASN A 241 -2.33 0.74 10.95
CA ASN A 241 -2.27 1.50 12.21
C ASN A 241 -3.57 2.26 12.51
N LEU A 242 -4.08 3.05 11.55
CA LEU A 242 -5.29 3.85 11.79
C LEU A 242 -6.55 2.99 11.87
N ALA A 243 -6.64 1.88 11.13
CA ALA A 243 -7.75 0.95 11.28
C ALA A 243 -7.74 0.30 12.68
N CYS A 244 -6.58 -0.18 13.16
CA CYS A 244 -6.49 -0.75 14.51
C CYS A 244 -6.88 0.26 15.59
N THR A 245 -6.30 1.46 15.57
CA THR A 245 -6.56 2.45 16.61
C THR A 245 -8.01 2.95 16.60
N SER A 246 -8.63 3.12 15.44
CA SER A 246 -10.04 3.51 15.34
C SER A 246 -10.98 2.49 15.99
N HIS A 247 -10.63 1.20 15.95
CA HIS A 247 -11.45 0.10 16.49
C HIS A 247 -11.00 -0.39 17.88
N GLY A 248 -9.82 0.06 18.36
CA GLY A 248 -9.24 -0.43 19.60
C GLY A 248 -8.55 -1.79 19.47
N ALA A 249 -8.28 -2.24 18.24
CA ALA A 249 -7.59 -3.48 17.92
C ALA A 249 -6.08 -3.37 18.17
N THR A 250 -5.41 -4.51 18.35
CA THR A 250 -3.97 -4.58 18.60
C THR A 250 -3.19 -4.58 17.29
N MET A 251 -2.17 -3.72 17.17
CA MET A 251 -1.16 -3.76 16.10
C MET A 251 -0.05 -4.73 16.49
N VAL A 252 0.14 -5.81 15.75
CA VAL A 252 1.21 -6.80 15.96
C VAL A 252 2.26 -6.66 14.86
N ILE A 253 3.48 -6.32 15.26
CA ILE A 253 4.63 -6.11 14.38
C ILE A 253 5.52 -7.35 14.45
N PRO A 254 5.55 -8.20 13.39
CA PRO A 254 6.33 -9.44 13.42
C PRO A 254 7.85 -9.19 13.35
N SER A 255 8.27 -8.23 12.53
CA SER A 255 9.68 -7.92 12.23
C SER A 255 9.82 -6.51 11.64
N ASP A 256 11.05 -6.04 11.49
CA ASP A 256 11.35 -4.73 10.89
C ASP A 256 11.11 -4.67 9.38
N GLY A 257 11.09 -5.82 8.70
CA GLY A 257 10.69 -6.00 7.29
C GLY A 257 9.96 -7.34 7.14
N PHE A 258 9.40 -7.60 5.98
CA PHE A 258 8.71 -8.86 5.76
C PHE A 258 9.63 -10.07 5.87
N ASP A 259 9.23 -11.02 6.70
CA ASP A 259 9.82 -12.35 6.84
C ASP A 259 8.68 -13.35 7.07
N ALA A 260 8.57 -14.36 6.21
CA ALA A 260 7.46 -15.32 6.24
C ALA A 260 7.41 -16.12 7.55
N ALA A 261 8.56 -16.58 8.05
CA ALA A 261 8.65 -17.33 9.29
C ALA A 261 8.22 -16.47 10.50
N ARG A 262 8.74 -15.25 10.59
CA ARG A 262 8.41 -14.30 11.65
C ARG A 262 6.94 -13.89 11.62
N THR A 263 6.36 -13.75 10.42
CA THR A 263 4.94 -13.44 10.27
C THR A 263 4.07 -14.60 10.78
N LEU A 264 4.35 -15.83 10.38
CA LEU A 264 3.63 -17.02 10.83
C LEU A 264 3.80 -17.25 12.34
N GLU A 265 5.01 -17.04 12.88
CA GLU A 265 5.30 -17.09 14.31
C GLU A 265 4.47 -16.05 15.08
N ALA A 266 4.43 -14.80 14.62
CA ALA A 266 3.65 -13.73 15.23
C ALA A 266 2.15 -14.04 15.26
N VAL A 267 1.60 -14.55 14.15
CA VAL A 267 0.20 -14.97 14.08
C VAL A 267 -0.08 -16.05 15.12
N SER A 268 0.77 -17.07 15.20
CA SER A 268 0.60 -18.19 16.13
C SER A 268 0.74 -17.76 17.60
N GLN A 269 1.81 -17.02 17.95
CA GLN A 269 2.11 -16.62 19.34
C GLN A 269 1.11 -15.61 19.87
N GLU A 270 0.78 -14.58 19.10
CA GLU A 270 -0.12 -13.50 19.49
C GLU A 270 -1.59 -13.81 19.17
N ARG A 271 -1.87 -15.00 18.59
CA ARG A 271 -3.21 -15.41 18.17
C ARG A 271 -3.89 -14.34 17.35
N CYS A 272 -3.17 -13.85 16.33
CA CYS A 272 -3.70 -12.79 15.47
C CYS A 272 -4.99 -13.25 14.79
N THR A 273 -5.95 -12.34 14.70
CA THR A 273 -7.27 -12.57 14.08
C THR A 273 -7.33 -12.03 12.65
N ALA A 274 -6.41 -11.12 12.32
CA ALA A 274 -6.27 -10.52 11.01
C ALA A 274 -4.81 -10.54 10.54
N LEU A 275 -4.62 -10.72 9.22
CA LEU A 275 -3.31 -10.69 8.57
C LEU A 275 -3.38 -9.85 7.30
N TYR A 276 -2.46 -8.91 7.14
CA TYR A 276 -2.31 -8.08 5.95
C TYR A 276 -1.10 -8.50 5.13
N GLY A 277 -1.23 -8.45 3.81
CA GLY A 277 -0.11 -8.75 2.94
C GLY A 277 -0.35 -8.39 1.47
N VAL A 278 0.73 -8.25 0.74
CA VAL A 278 0.68 -8.30 -0.72
C VAL A 278 0.70 -9.76 -1.20
N PRO A 279 0.23 -10.07 -2.42
CA PRO A 279 0.15 -11.47 -2.89
C PRO A 279 1.44 -12.27 -2.72
N THR A 280 2.60 -11.66 -2.99
CA THR A 280 3.91 -12.31 -2.85
C THR A 280 4.25 -12.69 -1.41
N MET A 281 3.77 -11.95 -0.41
CA MET A 281 3.92 -12.29 1.01
C MET A 281 3.13 -13.55 1.34
N PHE A 282 1.87 -13.62 0.96
CA PHE A 282 1.03 -14.81 1.17
C PHE A 282 1.58 -16.04 0.43
N ILE A 283 2.12 -15.86 -0.79
CA ILE A 283 2.79 -16.95 -1.52
C ILE A 283 3.98 -17.47 -0.72
N ALA A 284 4.84 -16.59 -0.20
CA ALA A 284 6.00 -16.97 0.59
C ALA A 284 5.62 -17.66 1.92
N GLU A 285 4.58 -17.17 2.59
CA GLU A 285 4.04 -17.77 3.81
C GLU A 285 3.47 -19.17 3.56
N LEU A 286 2.67 -19.35 2.50
CA LEU A 286 2.07 -20.64 2.11
C LEU A 286 3.11 -21.65 1.65
N ALA A 287 4.23 -21.21 1.08
CA ALA A 287 5.33 -22.04 0.60
C ALA A 287 6.39 -22.30 1.69
N PHE A 288 6.26 -21.72 2.89
CA PHE A 288 7.23 -21.91 3.95
C PHE A 288 7.32 -23.38 4.37
N GLU A 289 8.52 -23.95 4.42
CA GLU A 289 8.75 -25.39 4.64
C GLU A 289 8.06 -25.90 5.93
N ASP A 290 8.15 -25.12 6.98
CA ASP A 290 7.60 -25.46 8.29
C ASP A 290 6.18 -24.87 8.54
N PHE A 291 5.45 -24.49 7.49
CA PHE A 291 4.13 -23.85 7.57
C PHE A 291 3.17 -24.55 8.56
N THR A 292 3.14 -25.87 8.55
CA THR A 292 2.23 -26.65 9.41
C THR A 292 2.60 -26.67 10.89
N LYS A 293 3.74 -26.12 11.29
CA LYS A 293 4.14 -25.97 12.69
C LYS A 293 3.44 -24.82 13.41
N PHE A 294 2.87 -23.89 12.65
CA PHE A 294 2.23 -22.69 13.20
C PHE A 294 0.72 -22.87 13.34
N ASP A 295 0.17 -22.50 14.49
CA ASP A 295 -1.28 -22.46 14.70
C ASP A 295 -1.86 -21.16 14.16
N LEU A 296 -2.50 -21.24 13.00
CA LEU A 296 -3.16 -20.11 12.34
C LEU A 296 -4.68 -20.09 12.56
N SER A 297 -5.21 -20.95 13.44
CA SER A 297 -6.65 -21.14 13.63
C SER A 297 -7.38 -19.91 14.19
N SER A 298 -6.64 -18.94 14.75
CA SER A 298 -7.19 -17.68 15.22
C SER A 298 -7.51 -16.68 14.10
N LEU A 299 -6.90 -16.83 12.92
CA LEU A 299 -7.17 -15.95 11.79
C LEU A 299 -8.62 -16.10 11.31
N ARG A 300 -9.25 -14.97 10.99
CA ARG A 300 -10.57 -14.90 10.37
C ARG A 300 -10.61 -13.99 9.15
N THR A 301 -9.93 -12.84 9.22
CA THR A 301 -9.98 -11.77 8.24
C THR A 301 -8.59 -11.25 7.89
N GLY A 302 -8.54 -10.35 6.94
CA GLY A 302 -7.33 -9.69 6.49
C GLY A 302 -7.53 -9.00 5.15
N VAL A 303 -6.45 -8.44 4.63
CA VAL A 303 -6.44 -7.79 3.32
C VAL A 303 -5.29 -8.31 2.49
N MET A 304 -5.62 -8.74 1.27
CA MET A 304 -4.65 -8.92 0.19
C MET A 304 -4.79 -7.77 -0.79
N ALA A 305 -3.75 -6.94 -0.94
CA ALA A 305 -3.81 -5.74 -1.77
C ALA A 305 -2.43 -5.32 -2.31
N GLY A 306 -2.38 -4.22 -3.06
CA GLY A 306 -1.13 -3.60 -3.53
C GLY A 306 -0.60 -4.15 -4.85
N ALA A 307 -1.11 -5.29 -5.31
CA ALA A 307 -0.85 -5.90 -6.61
C ALA A 307 -2.06 -6.72 -7.05
N PRO A 308 -2.13 -7.22 -8.30
CA PRO A 308 -3.16 -8.18 -8.70
C PRO A 308 -3.16 -9.40 -7.78
N CYS A 309 -4.32 -9.74 -7.23
CA CYS A 309 -4.48 -10.85 -6.27
C CYS A 309 -4.87 -12.13 -7.02
N PRO A 310 -3.97 -13.15 -7.12
CA PRO A 310 -4.27 -14.37 -7.85
C PRO A 310 -5.38 -15.17 -7.14
N VAL A 311 -6.39 -15.58 -7.88
CA VAL A 311 -7.53 -16.37 -7.37
C VAL A 311 -7.07 -17.64 -6.63
N ALA A 312 -6.07 -18.33 -7.17
CA ALA A 312 -5.52 -19.55 -6.57
C ALA A 312 -4.88 -19.29 -5.20
N VAL A 313 -4.17 -18.16 -5.03
CA VAL A 313 -3.57 -17.77 -3.75
C VAL A 313 -4.64 -17.43 -2.73
N MET A 314 -5.63 -16.63 -3.12
CA MET A 314 -6.77 -16.29 -2.26
C MET A 314 -7.48 -17.53 -1.71
N LYS A 315 -7.75 -18.53 -2.57
CA LYS A 315 -8.36 -19.80 -2.17
C LYS A 315 -7.50 -20.55 -1.14
N GLN A 316 -6.18 -20.61 -1.36
CA GLN A 316 -5.26 -21.24 -0.40
C GLN A 316 -5.22 -20.50 0.94
N CYS A 317 -5.25 -19.17 0.95
CA CYS A 317 -5.34 -18.40 2.18
C CYS A 317 -6.61 -18.72 2.97
N ILE A 318 -7.76 -18.84 2.30
CA ILE A 318 -9.04 -19.21 2.90
C ILE A 318 -8.98 -20.63 3.49
N GLU A 319 -8.45 -21.59 2.73
CA GLU A 319 -8.47 -23.02 3.08
C GLU A 319 -7.40 -23.39 4.13
N ARG A 320 -6.16 -22.89 3.96
CA ARG A 320 -5.00 -23.31 4.74
C ARG A 320 -4.62 -22.36 5.87
N MET A 321 -4.93 -21.04 5.72
CA MET A 321 -4.62 -20.02 6.72
C MET A 321 -5.85 -19.59 7.53
N HIS A 322 -7.02 -20.19 7.30
CA HIS A 322 -8.29 -19.85 7.98
C HIS A 322 -8.81 -18.43 7.72
N LEU A 323 -8.31 -17.72 6.72
CA LEU A 323 -8.71 -16.36 6.36
C LEU A 323 -10.06 -16.33 5.63
N ARG A 324 -11.11 -16.82 6.29
CA ARG A 324 -12.45 -17.02 5.69
C ARG A 324 -13.09 -15.72 5.22
N GLU A 325 -12.74 -14.62 5.86
CA GLU A 325 -13.27 -13.27 5.62
C GLU A 325 -12.21 -12.35 4.98
N VAL A 326 -11.16 -12.92 4.33
CA VAL A 326 -10.16 -12.10 3.65
C VAL A 326 -10.79 -11.27 2.56
N THR A 327 -10.39 -10.01 2.45
CA THR A 327 -10.89 -9.04 1.47
C THR A 327 -9.79 -8.56 0.54
N ILE A 328 -10.18 -8.05 -0.62
CA ILE A 328 -9.32 -7.29 -1.53
C ILE A 328 -9.67 -5.81 -1.36
N CYS A 329 -8.64 -4.96 -1.27
CA CYS A 329 -8.76 -3.51 -1.34
C CYS A 329 -8.03 -3.01 -2.59
N TYR A 330 -8.64 -2.09 -3.32
CA TYR A 330 -8.02 -1.43 -4.45
C TYR A 330 -8.02 0.08 -4.26
N GLY A 331 -6.92 0.67 -4.69
CA GLY A 331 -6.69 2.10 -4.71
C GLY A 331 -5.21 2.44 -4.83
N MET A 332 -4.84 3.66 -4.51
CA MET A 332 -3.50 4.19 -4.64
C MET A 332 -3.21 5.22 -3.54
N THR A 333 -1.96 5.59 -3.33
CA THR A 333 -1.58 6.56 -2.28
C THR A 333 -2.41 7.85 -2.40
N GLU A 334 -2.64 8.31 -3.61
CA GLU A 334 -3.42 9.49 -3.95
C GLU A 334 -4.92 9.38 -3.58
N THR A 335 -5.38 8.18 -3.18
CA THR A 335 -6.76 7.92 -2.71
C THR A 335 -6.83 7.39 -1.26
N SER A 336 -5.75 7.49 -0.48
CA SER A 336 -5.64 7.42 0.99
C SER A 336 -5.79 6.06 1.70
N PRO A 337 -5.60 4.85 1.18
CA PRO A 337 -5.40 4.49 -0.21
C PRO A 337 -6.62 3.85 -0.88
N VAL A 338 -7.71 3.50 -0.16
CA VAL A 338 -8.76 2.59 -0.63
C VAL A 338 -9.90 3.33 -1.31
N SER A 339 -10.19 2.97 -2.56
CA SER A 339 -11.36 3.42 -3.32
C SER A 339 -12.46 2.37 -3.40
N THR A 340 -12.08 1.08 -3.45
CA THR A 340 -13.04 -0.05 -3.44
C THR A 340 -12.55 -1.16 -2.53
N GLN A 341 -13.49 -1.93 -1.99
CA GLN A 341 -13.21 -3.09 -1.14
C GLN A 341 -14.26 -4.18 -1.36
N THR A 342 -13.84 -5.46 -1.34
CA THR A 342 -14.75 -6.60 -1.25
C THR A 342 -15.21 -6.78 0.20
N LEU A 343 -16.38 -7.42 0.39
CA LEU A 343 -16.97 -7.64 1.70
C LEU A 343 -16.80 -9.09 2.15
N PRO A 344 -16.74 -9.39 3.46
CA PRO A 344 -16.68 -10.75 3.97
C PRO A 344 -17.83 -11.65 3.51
N GLU A 345 -19.03 -11.09 3.31
CA GLU A 345 -20.23 -11.76 2.83
C GLU A 345 -20.29 -11.95 1.33
N ASP A 346 -19.43 -11.29 0.56
CA ASP A 346 -19.38 -11.49 -0.89
C ASP A 346 -19.06 -12.95 -1.23
N SER A 347 -19.61 -13.41 -2.35
CA SER A 347 -19.29 -14.74 -2.87
C SER A 347 -17.79 -14.90 -3.08
N LEU A 348 -17.29 -16.13 -3.04
CA LEU A 348 -15.88 -16.40 -3.30
C LEU A 348 -15.42 -15.82 -4.65
N VAL A 349 -16.27 -15.90 -5.66
CA VAL A 349 -16.01 -15.32 -7.00
C VAL A 349 -15.80 -13.81 -6.90
N HIS A 350 -16.71 -13.09 -6.25
CA HIS A 350 -16.58 -11.63 -6.10
C HIS A 350 -15.31 -11.26 -5.31
N ARG A 351 -15.00 -11.98 -4.23
CA ARG A 351 -13.82 -11.73 -3.41
C ARG A 351 -12.48 -12.10 -4.07
N THR A 352 -12.50 -12.87 -5.14
CA THR A 352 -11.28 -13.32 -5.80
C THR A 352 -11.08 -12.76 -7.21
N GLU A 353 -12.18 -12.36 -7.88
CA GLU A 353 -12.14 -11.89 -9.28
C GLU A 353 -12.42 -10.40 -9.42
N THR A 354 -12.91 -9.75 -8.36
CA THR A 354 -13.16 -8.31 -8.35
C THR A 354 -12.40 -7.60 -7.24
N VAL A 355 -12.33 -6.27 -7.33
CA VAL A 355 -11.82 -5.41 -6.26
C VAL A 355 -12.95 -4.81 -5.40
N GLY A 356 -14.15 -5.39 -5.51
CA GLY A 356 -15.32 -5.02 -4.72
C GLY A 356 -16.09 -3.83 -5.27
N ARG A 357 -16.71 -3.08 -4.35
CA ARG A 357 -17.58 -1.93 -4.63
C ARG A 357 -16.98 -0.66 -4.05
N ALA A 358 -17.59 0.48 -4.42
CA ALA A 358 -17.22 1.79 -3.89
C ALA A 358 -17.15 1.79 -2.37
N HIS A 359 -16.04 2.29 -1.84
CA HIS A 359 -15.83 2.50 -0.40
C HIS A 359 -16.85 3.52 0.14
N PRO A 360 -17.25 3.47 1.42
CA PRO A 360 -18.18 4.46 1.97
C PRO A 360 -17.72 5.89 1.69
N HIS A 361 -18.65 6.76 1.30
CA HIS A 361 -18.42 8.17 0.90
C HIS A 361 -17.45 8.39 -0.27
N VAL A 362 -17.19 7.36 -1.07
CA VAL A 362 -16.38 7.45 -2.29
C VAL A 362 -17.26 7.18 -3.49
N ASP A 363 -17.23 8.08 -4.46
CA ASP A 363 -17.88 7.87 -5.75
C ASP A 363 -16.85 7.28 -6.73
N ILE A 364 -17.27 6.33 -7.54
CA ILE A 364 -16.43 5.71 -8.58
C ILE A 364 -17.12 5.73 -9.92
N ARG A 365 -16.39 5.85 -11.01
CA ARG A 365 -16.89 5.71 -12.38
C ARG A 365 -15.85 5.04 -13.29
N ILE A 366 -16.36 4.45 -14.37
CA ILE A 366 -15.51 4.00 -15.49
C ILE A 366 -15.71 5.00 -16.62
N ALA A 367 -14.63 5.65 -17.02
CA ALA A 367 -14.65 6.71 -18.02
C ALA A 367 -13.88 6.33 -19.29
N HIS A 368 -14.30 6.87 -20.42
CA HIS A 368 -13.52 6.74 -21.65
C HIS A 368 -12.17 7.47 -21.49
N PRO A 369 -11.03 6.80 -21.72
CA PRO A 369 -9.71 7.39 -21.42
C PRO A 369 -9.38 8.71 -22.13
N GLU A 370 -9.95 8.94 -23.32
CA GLU A 370 -9.68 10.15 -24.12
C GLU A 370 -10.72 11.24 -23.92
N THR A 371 -12.02 10.87 -23.82
CA THR A 371 -13.11 11.87 -23.76
C THR A 371 -13.54 12.20 -22.33
N GLY A 372 -13.19 11.34 -21.35
CA GLY A 372 -13.61 11.46 -19.96
C GLY A 372 -15.11 11.18 -19.72
N GLU A 373 -15.88 10.80 -20.77
CA GLU A 373 -17.29 10.46 -20.65
C GLU A 373 -17.48 9.15 -19.88
N THR A 374 -18.48 9.09 -19.01
CA THR A 374 -18.82 7.86 -18.27
C THR A 374 -19.38 6.82 -19.23
N LEU A 375 -18.76 5.64 -19.24
CA LEU A 375 -19.14 4.52 -20.11
C LEU A 375 -20.35 3.74 -19.57
N PRO A 376 -21.04 2.96 -20.41
CA PRO A 376 -21.97 1.93 -19.97
C PRO A 376 -21.31 0.85 -19.10
N ARG A 377 -22.08 0.22 -18.20
CA ARG A 377 -21.60 -0.95 -17.45
C ARG A 377 -21.24 -2.10 -18.38
N GLY A 378 -20.18 -2.81 -18.06
CA GLY A 378 -19.61 -3.90 -18.86
C GLY A 378 -18.58 -3.44 -19.89
N GLU A 379 -18.44 -2.13 -20.13
CA GLU A 379 -17.40 -1.61 -21.00
C GLU A 379 -16.11 -1.30 -20.23
N THR A 380 -14.96 -1.50 -20.89
CA THR A 380 -13.65 -1.21 -20.32
C THR A 380 -13.30 0.26 -20.49
N GLY A 381 -12.89 0.93 -19.40
CA GLY A 381 -12.42 2.30 -19.41
C GLY A 381 -11.55 2.62 -18.22
N GLU A 382 -11.16 3.89 -18.07
CA GLU A 382 -10.37 4.35 -16.94
C GLU A 382 -11.20 4.36 -15.65
N PHE A 383 -10.64 3.76 -14.60
CA PHE A 383 -11.20 3.89 -13.26
C PHE A 383 -10.93 5.29 -12.72
N CYS A 384 -11.99 6.01 -12.40
CA CYS A 384 -11.91 7.31 -11.73
C CYS A 384 -12.63 7.26 -10.39
N THR A 385 -12.09 7.98 -9.40
CA THR A 385 -12.64 8.02 -8.05
C THR A 385 -12.75 9.45 -7.53
N ARG A 386 -13.75 9.71 -6.69
CA ARG A 386 -14.00 11.03 -6.09
C ARG A 386 -14.55 10.88 -4.67
N GLY A 387 -14.15 11.73 -3.78
CA GLY A 387 -14.67 11.74 -2.40
C GLY A 387 -13.62 12.21 -1.39
N TYR A 388 -13.92 11.98 -0.12
CA TYR A 388 -13.04 12.39 0.98
C TYR A 388 -11.64 11.76 0.91
N SER A 389 -11.50 10.63 0.25
CA SER A 389 -10.25 9.88 0.18
C SER A 389 -9.24 10.45 -0.82
N VAL A 390 -9.68 11.28 -1.76
CA VAL A 390 -8.78 11.90 -2.75
C VAL A 390 -7.85 12.89 -2.07
N MET A 391 -6.55 12.79 -2.35
CA MET A 391 -5.51 13.68 -1.81
C MET A 391 -5.82 15.16 -2.05
N SER A 392 -5.23 16.03 -1.25
CA SER A 392 -5.30 17.48 -1.50
C SER A 392 -4.55 17.92 -2.76
N GLY A 393 -3.60 17.11 -3.21
CA GLY A 393 -2.77 17.32 -4.39
C GLY A 393 -1.36 16.79 -4.16
N TYR A 394 -0.51 16.93 -5.18
CA TYR A 394 0.91 16.68 -5.03
C TYR A 394 1.60 17.88 -4.39
N TRP A 395 2.45 17.63 -3.40
CA TRP A 395 3.14 18.67 -2.64
C TRP A 395 3.97 19.56 -3.56
N GLU A 396 3.67 20.87 -3.55
CA GLU A 396 4.30 21.90 -4.38
C GLU A 396 4.32 21.61 -5.89
N ASP A 397 3.40 20.76 -6.38
CA ASP A 397 3.27 20.42 -7.80
C ASP A 397 1.82 20.60 -8.29
N PRO A 398 1.35 21.84 -8.47
CA PRO A 398 -0.01 22.12 -8.94
C PRO A 398 -0.25 21.61 -10.37
N VAL A 399 0.77 21.54 -11.20
CA VAL A 399 0.63 21.04 -12.58
C VAL A 399 0.28 19.57 -12.57
N LYS A 400 1.06 18.76 -11.84
CA LYS A 400 0.76 17.33 -11.71
C LYS A 400 -0.54 17.06 -10.96
N THR A 401 -0.94 17.95 -10.07
CA THR A 401 -2.23 17.86 -9.37
C THR A 401 -3.39 18.02 -10.36
N THR A 402 -3.37 19.04 -11.22
CA THR A 402 -4.42 19.26 -12.23
C THR A 402 -4.42 18.22 -13.35
N GLU A 403 -3.28 17.57 -13.63
CA GLU A 403 -3.22 16.41 -14.54
C GLU A 403 -3.90 15.17 -13.92
N ALA A 404 -3.88 15.03 -12.59
CA ALA A 404 -4.39 13.85 -11.90
C ALA A 404 -5.84 14.00 -11.41
N ILE A 405 -6.25 15.22 -11.05
CA ILE A 405 -7.59 15.51 -10.51
C ILE A 405 -8.25 16.54 -11.41
N ASP A 406 -9.39 16.18 -12.02
CA ASP A 406 -10.13 17.08 -12.90
C ASP A 406 -10.91 18.15 -12.11
N GLU A 407 -11.47 19.15 -12.84
CA GLU A 407 -12.24 20.26 -12.24
C GLU A 407 -13.49 19.81 -11.47
N ALA A 408 -14.02 18.62 -11.77
CA ALA A 408 -15.16 18.01 -11.07
C ALA A 408 -14.74 17.19 -9.83
N GLY A 409 -13.42 17.15 -9.53
CA GLY A 409 -12.84 16.46 -8.39
C GLY A 409 -12.65 14.95 -8.60
N TRP A 410 -12.70 14.47 -9.84
CA TRP A 410 -12.38 13.08 -10.13
C TRP A 410 -10.87 12.87 -10.24
N MET A 411 -10.37 11.95 -9.45
CA MET A 411 -9.00 11.44 -9.56
C MET A 411 -8.94 10.42 -10.68
N HIS A 412 -8.10 10.67 -11.68
CA HIS A 412 -7.77 9.77 -12.78
C HIS A 412 -6.66 8.82 -12.35
N THR A 413 -6.96 7.52 -12.26
CA THR A 413 -6.00 6.57 -11.69
C THR A 413 -4.98 6.03 -12.70
N GLY A 414 -5.29 6.13 -13.99
CA GLY A 414 -4.55 5.48 -15.06
C GLY A 414 -4.71 3.95 -15.09
N ASP A 415 -5.57 3.40 -14.24
CA ASP A 415 -5.91 1.98 -14.24
C ASP A 415 -7.19 1.74 -15.05
N LEU A 416 -7.20 0.67 -15.84
CA LEU A 416 -8.35 0.25 -16.63
C LEU A 416 -9.21 -0.73 -15.85
N ALA A 417 -10.52 -0.54 -15.91
CA ALA A 417 -11.47 -1.35 -15.17
C ALA A 417 -12.78 -1.58 -15.94
N VAL A 418 -13.52 -2.58 -15.50
CA VAL A 418 -14.91 -2.87 -15.91
C VAL A 418 -15.78 -2.85 -14.67
N MET A 419 -16.94 -2.21 -14.75
CA MET A 419 -17.96 -2.25 -13.70
C MET A 419 -19.07 -3.21 -14.08
N GLY A 420 -19.32 -4.19 -13.22
CA GLY A 420 -20.43 -5.15 -13.37
C GLY A 420 -21.80 -4.50 -13.17
N LEU A 421 -22.87 -5.23 -13.55
CA LEU A 421 -24.24 -4.77 -13.36
C LEU A 421 -24.61 -4.57 -11.89
N ASP A 422 -23.95 -5.28 -10.99
CA ASP A 422 -24.13 -5.22 -9.53
C ASP A 422 -23.23 -4.16 -8.84
N GLY A 423 -22.48 -3.37 -9.60
CA GLY A 423 -21.59 -2.33 -9.10
C GLY A 423 -20.20 -2.81 -8.65
N THR A 424 -19.92 -4.12 -8.76
CA THR A 424 -18.56 -4.63 -8.52
C THR A 424 -17.61 -4.19 -9.62
N VAL A 425 -16.36 -4.00 -9.28
CA VAL A 425 -15.32 -3.54 -10.21
C VAL A 425 -14.26 -4.61 -10.40
N GLN A 426 -13.85 -4.82 -11.63
CA GLN A 426 -12.71 -5.64 -12.01
C GLN A 426 -11.65 -4.76 -12.64
N ILE A 427 -10.43 -4.76 -12.09
CA ILE A 427 -9.27 -4.09 -12.69
C ILE A 427 -8.71 -4.99 -13.77
N VAL A 428 -8.64 -4.51 -15.00
CA VAL A 428 -8.17 -5.28 -16.16
C VAL A 428 -6.74 -4.94 -16.59
N GLY A 429 -6.19 -3.81 -16.09
CA GLY A 429 -4.81 -3.44 -16.37
C GLY A 429 -4.52 -1.98 -16.09
N ARG A 430 -3.45 -1.49 -16.68
CA ARG A 430 -3.10 -0.07 -16.69
C ARG A 430 -3.11 0.47 -18.10
N ILE A 431 -3.52 1.72 -18.28
CA ILE A 431 -3.47 2.41 -19.58
C ILE A 431 -2.04 2.32 -20.16
N LYS A 432 -1.02 2.54 -19.33
CA LYS A 432 0.41 2.51 -19.73
C LYS A 432 0.99 1.12 -19.96
N ASP A 433 0.37 0.08 -19.41
CA ASP A 433 0.81 -1.33 -19.55
C ASP A 433 0.03 -2.06 -20.65
N MET A 434 -1.04 -1.45 -21.17
CA MET A 434 -1.81 -1.99 -22.29
C MET A 434 -0.90 -2.12 -23.50
N VAL A 435 -0.93 -3.29 -24.15
CA VAL A 435 -0.13 -3.58 -25.33
C VAL A 435 -0.99 -3.35 -26.57
N ILE A 436 -0.54 -2.48 -27.45
CA ILE A 436 -1.24 -2.20 -28.72
C ILE A 436 -0.56 -3.00 -29.83
N ARG A 437 -1.16 -4.15 -30.17
CA ARG A 437 -0.62 -5.06 -31.16
C ARG A 437 -1.48 -5.11 -32.41
N GLY A 438 -1.00 -4.51 -33.49
CA GLY A 438 -1.71 -4.51 -34.77
C GLY A 438 -3.09 -3.84 -34.71
N GLY A 439 -3.27 -2.85 -33.83
CA GLY A 439 -4.53 -2.15 -33.59
C GLY A 439 -5.45 -2.80 -32.56
N GLU A 440 -5.07 -3.96 -32.00
CA GLU A 440 -5.78 -4.61 -30.91
C GLU A 440 -5.23 -4.19 -29.55
N ASN A 441 -6.12 -3.76 -28.66
CA ASN A 441 -5.78 -3.46 -27.27
C ASN A 441 -5.73 -4.75 -26.46
N ILE A 442 -4.55 -5.13 -25.97
CA ILE A 442 -4.33 -6.34 -25.20
C ILE A 442 -4.00 -5.96 -23.76
N TYR A 443 -4.71 -6.55 -22.82
CA TYR A 443 -4.52 -6.34 -21.40
C TYR A 443 -3.67 -7.47 -20.82
N PRO A 444 -2.43 -7.19 -20.38
CA PRO A 444 -1.50 -8.23 -19.89
C PRO A 444 -2.10 -9.11 -18.79
N ARG A 445 -2.91 -8.52 -17.90
CA ARG A 445 -3.52 -9.24 -16.78
C ARG A 445 -4.42 -10.41 -17.24
N GLU A 446 -5.18 -10.25 -18.28
CA GLU A 446 -6.03 -11.33 -18.82
C GLU A 446 -5.19 -12.55 -19.21
N ILE A 447 -4.02 -12.29 -19.79
CA ILE A 447 -3.09 -13.36 -20.19
C ILE A 447 -2.39 -13.95 -18.96
N GLU A 448 -1.97 -13.12 -18.02
CA GLU A 448 -1.37 -13.55 -16.75
C GLU A 448 -2.31 -14.49 -16.00
N GLU A 449 -3.57 -14.12 -15.80
CA GLU A 449 -4.59 -14.95 -15.13
C GLU A 449 -4.81 -16.30 -15.85
N PHE A 450 -4.83 -16.28 -17.19
CA PHE A 450 -4.91 -17.53 -17.96
C PHE A 450 -3.66 -18.40 -17.74
N LEU A 451 -2.47 -17.80 -17.81
CA LEU A 451 -1.20 -18.55 -17.65
C LEU A 451 -1.01 -19.08 -16.22
N TYR A 452 -1.56 -18.43 -15.19
CA TYR A 452 -1.58 -18.98 -13.82
C TYR A 452 -2.35 -20.30 -13.70
N THR A 453 -3.18 -20.66 -14.67
CA THR A 453 -3.86 -21.97 -14.71
C THR A 453 -2.91 -23.11 -15.11
N HIS A 454 -1.71 -22.81 -15.61
CA HIS A 454 -0.71 -23.83 -15.94
C HIS A 454 -0.09 -24.43 -14.65
N PRO A 455 -0.07 -25.78 -14.52
CA PRO A 455 0.34 -26.43 -13.26
C PRO A 455 1.79 -26.14 -12.84
N GLU A 456 2.69 -25.83 -13.78
CA GLU A 456 4.10 -25.58 -13.53
C GLU A 456 4.46 -24.10 -13.31
N ILE A 457 3.52 -23.17 -13.54
CA ILE A 457 3.76 -21.75 -13.34
C ILE A 457 3.55 -21.41 -11.86
N GLU A 458 4.57 -20.84 -11.23
CA GLU A 458 4.49 -20.25 -9.89
C GLU A 458 4.04 -18.78 -9.99
N GLU A 459 4.70 -18.01 -10.86
CA GLU A 459 4.42 -16.61 -11.09
C GLU A 459 4.67 -16.23 -12.55
N VAL A 460 3.85 -15.34 -13.10
CA VAL A 460 3.98 -14.88 -14.49
C VAL A 460 3.64 -13.39 -14.59
N GLN A 461 4.40 -12.70 -15.44
CA GLN A 461 4.16 -11.31 -15.81
C GLN A 461 4.25 -11.16 -17.32
N VAL A 462 3.31 -10.40 -17.89
CA VAL A 462 3.26 -10.12 -19.32
C VAL A 462 3.50 -8.63 -19.56
N ILE A 463 4.34 -8.33 -20.54
CA ILE A 463 4.69 -6.97 -20.96
C ILE A 463 4.62 -6.83 -22.47
N GLY A 464 4.47 -5.59 -22.95
CA GLY A 464 4.67 -5.24 -24.35
C GLY A 464 6.15 -4.94 -24.62
N VAL A 465 6.67 -5.39 -25.77
CA VAL A 465 7.98 -5.02 -26.30
C VAL A 465 7.82 -4.50 -27.72
N PRO A 466 8.68 -3.58 -28.20
CA PRO A 466 8.55 -3.01 -29.54
C PRO A 466 8.59 -4.07 -30.65
N ASP A 467 7.79 -3.88 -31.70
CA ASP A 467 7.75 -4.71 -32.89
C ASP A 467 7.56 -3.88 -34.15
N LYS A 468 8.37 -4.12 -35.18
CA LYS A 468 8.37 -3.33 -36.43
C LYS A 468 7.10 -3.49 -37.29
N VAL A 469 6.38 -4.61 -37.13
CA VAL A 469 5.20 -4.93 -37.95
C VAL A 469 3.91 -4.60 -37.22
N TYR A 470 3.83 -4.96 -35.93
CA TYR A 470 2.62 -4.83 -35.13
C TYR A 470 2.62 -3.67 -34.14
N GLY A 471 3.70 -2.87 -34.11
CA GLY A 471 3.92 -1.83 -33.10
C GLY A 471 4.47 -2.42 -31.80
N GLU A 472 3.75 -3.37 -31.22
CA GLU A 472 4.20 -4.11 -30.04
C GLU A 472 3.93 -5.61 -30.16
N GLN A 473 4.71 -6.41 -29.42
CA GLN A 473 4.52 -7.83 -29.21
C GLN A 473 4.47 -8.15 -27.72
N LEU A 474 3.78 -9.23 -27.38
CA LEU A 474 3.69 -9.74 -26.02
C LEU A 474 4.93 -10.54 -25.65
N MET A 475 5.45 -10.31 -24.45
CA MET A 475 6.51 -11.10 -23.83
C MET A 475 6.07 -11.56 -22.43
N ALA A 476 6.15 -12.86 -22.18
CA ALA A 476 5.89 -13.44 -20.86
C ALA A 476 7.22 -13.70 -20.13
N TRP A 477 7.32 -13.19 -18.91
CA TRP A 477 8.33 -13.60 -17.94
C TRP A 477 7.68 -14.61 -16.99
N ILE A 478 8.30 -15.79 -16.84
CA ILE A 478 7.72 -16.94 -16.13
C ILE A 478 8.68 -17.45 -15.07
N LYS A 479 8.23 -17.47 -13.83
CA LYS A 479 8.85 -18.22 -12.75
C LYS A 479 8.15 -19.56 -12.62
N ARG A 480 8.91 -20.65 -12.72
CA ARG A 480 8.38 -22.01 -12.57
C ARG A 480 8.36 -22.42 -11.11
N LYS A 481 7.45 -23.31 -10.76
CA LYS A 481 7.46 -23.95 -9.44
C LYS A 481 8.78 -24.71 -9.23
N PRO A 482 9.34 -24.69 -8.01
CA PRO A 482 10.54 -25.46 -7.69
C PRO A 482 10.26 -26.98 -7.75
N ASP A 483 11.32 -27.77 -7.83
CA ASP A 483 11.32 -29.22 -7.67
C ASP A 483 10.46 -30.04 -8.68
N LEU A 484 10.31 -29.52 -9.88
CA LEU A 484 9.66 -30.27 -10.96
C LEU A 484 10.60 -31.39 -11.47
N ALA A 485 10.24 -32.65 -11.21
CA ALA A 485 11.04 -33.82 -11.60
C ALA A 485 11.22 -33.94 -13.13
N SER A 486 10.27 -33.45 -13.91
CA SER A 486 10.31 -33.45 -15.37
C SER A 486 9.46 -32.30 -15.91
N PRO A 487 9.98 -31.06 -15.95
CA PRO A 487 9.22 -29.89 -16.40
C PRO A 487 8.79 -30.06 -17.87
N GLN A 488 7.52 -29.79 -18.14
CA GLN A 488 6.94 -29.80 -19.49
C GLN A 488 6.94 -28.39 -20.11
N LEU A 489 6.89 -27.34 -19.30
CA LEU A 489 6.98 -25.96 -19.74
C LEU A 489 8.45 -25.50 -19.71
N VAL A 490 9.20 -25.78 -20.78
CA VAL A 490 10.63 -25.45 -20.85
C VAL A 490 10.98 -24.48 -21.99
N SER A 491 10.03 -24.23 -22.90
CA SER A 491 10.26 -23.41 -24.09
C SER A 491 9.05 -22.53 -24.43
N HIS A 492 9.26 -21.61 -25.36
CA HIS A 492 8.18 -20.84 -25.97
C HIS A 492 7.14 -21.73 -26.68
N ASP A 493 7.59 -22.80 -27.36
CA ASP A 493 6.69 -23.70 -28.09
C ASP A 493 5.77 -24.46 -27.15
N ASP A 494 6.22 -24.82 -25.94
CA ASP A 494 5.38 -25.45 -24.92
C ASP A 494 4.30 -24.48 -24.44
N LEU A 495 4.65 -23.21 -24.18
CA LEU A 495 3.68 -22.18 -23.81
C LEU A 495 2.66 -21.96 -24.93
N LYS A 496 3.12 -21.88 -26.17
CA LYS A 496 2.27 -21.72 -27.34
C LYS A 496 1.30 -22.91 -27.50
N ALA A 497 1.79 -24.14 -27.30
CA ALA A 497 0.95 -25.34 -27.30
C ALA A 497 -0.11 -25.30 -26.18
N PHE A 498 0.26 -24.84 -24.98
CA PHE A 498 -0.68 -24.67 -23.89
C PHE A 498 -1.77 -23.64 -24.21
N CYS A 499 -1.43 -22.55 -24.87
CA CYS A 499 -2.35 -21.48 -25.26
C CYS A 499 -3.25 -21.84 -26.45
N ALA A 500 -2.83 -22.79 -27.30
CA ALA A 500 -3.50 -23.10 -28.56
C ALA A 500 -4.96 -23.49 -28.37
N GLY A 501 -5.86 -22.78 -29.07
CA GLY A 501 -7.31 -23.00 -29.01
C GLY A 501 -7.98 -22.60 -27.70
N LYS A 502 -7.25 -22.06 -26.72
CA LYS A 502 -7.77 -21.64 -25.41
C LYS A 502 -7.89 -20.12 -25.28
N ILE A 503 -6.97 -19.38 -25.90
CA ILE A 503 -7.02 -17.91 -25.99
C ILE A 503 -6.82 -17.47 -27.44
N ALA A 504 -7.23 -16.24 -27.74
CA ALA A 504 -7.07 -15.66 -29.08
C ALA A 504 -5.59 -15.64 -29.49
N HIS A 505 -5.31 -15.94 -30.76
CA HIS A 505 -3.92 -16.07 -31.25
C HIS A 505 -3.06 -14.81 -31.04
N TYR A 506 -3.67 -13.64 -31.10
CA TYR A 506 -2.97 -12.38 -30.89
C TYR A 506 -2.63 -12.12 -29.42
N LYS A 507 -3.24 -12.83 -28.48
CA LYS A 507 -2.97 -12.80 -27.02
C LYS A 507 -1.88 -13.80 -26.59
N VAL A 508 -1.44 -14.67 -27.48
CA VAL A 508 -0.36 -15.63 -27.16
C VAL A 508 0.97 -14.88 -27.11
N PRO A 509 1.74 -14.96 -26.00
CA PRO A 509 3.03 -14.31 -25.91
C PRO A 509 3.98 -14.76 -27.03
N HIS A 510 4.56 -13.79 -27.72
CA HIS A 510 5.51 -14.03 -28.81
C HIS A 510 6.90 -14.34 -28.26
N TYR A 511 7.27 -13.75 -27.14
CA TYR A 511 8.52 -13.99 -26.45
C TYR A 511 8.26 -14.57 -25.07
N VAL A 512 9.18 -15.45 -24.61
CA VAL A 512 9.12 -16.05 -23.27
C VAL A 512 10.49 -15.99 -22.64
N GLN A 513 10.55 -15.60 -21.38
CA GLN A 513 11.75 -15.63 -20.56
C GLN A 513 11.46 -16.34 -19.24
N PHE A 514 12.20 -17.41 -18.95
CA PHE A 514 12.16 -18.05 -17.65
C PHE A 514 13.09 -17.33 -16.69
N VAL A 515 12.62 -17.07 -15.49
CA VAL A 515 13.35 -16.29 -14.47
C VAL A 515 13.23 -16.95 -13.10
N GLU A 516 14.24 -16.73 -12.26
CA GLU A 516 14.19 -17.12 -10.84
C GLU A 516 13.47 -16.05 -9.99
N THR A 517 13.62 -14.78 -10.37
CA THR A 517 13.05 -13.65 -9.65
C THR A 517 12.63 -12.53 -10.62
N PHE A 518 11.64 -11.74 -10.21
CA PHE A 518 11.23 -10.53 -10.94
C PHE A 518 11.92 -9.30 -10.37
N PRO A 519 12.16 -8.26 -11.18
CA PRO A 519 12.52 -6.96 -10.64
C PRO A 519 11.32 -6.39 -9.86
N MET A 520 11.53 -6.11 -8.57
CA MET A 520 10.49 -5.66 -7.66
C MET A 520 10.87 -4.35 -6.97
N THR A 521 9.85 -3.62 -6.54
CA THR A 521 10.02 -2.56 -5.55
C THR A 521 10.21 -3.16 -4.15
N VAL A 522 10.64 -2.34 -3.20
CA VAL A 522 10.76 -2.75 -1.78
C VAL A 522 9.42 -3.20 -1.17
N THR A 523 8.32 -2.69 -1.73
CA THR A 523 6.95 -3.09 -1.33
C THR A 523 6.46 -4.36 -2.00
N GLY A 524 7.33 -5.08 -2.75
CA GLY A 524 6.95 -6.31 -3.45
C GLY A 524 6.16 -6.11 -4.75
N LYS A 525 6.10 -4.87 -5.28
CA LYS A 525 5.44 -4.60 -6.57
C LYS A 525 6.40 -4.87 -7.73
N ILE A 526 5.91 -5.57 -8.75
CA ILE A 526 6.66 -5.86 -9.99
C ILE A 526 6.96 -4.56 -10.76
N ARG A 527 8.19 -4.44 -11.24
CA ARG A 527 8.67 -3.28 -12.02
C ARG A 527 8.63 -3.58 -13.52
N LYS A 528 7.43 -3.55 -14.14
CA LYS A 528 7.25 -3.87 -15.57
C LYS A 528 8.09 -2.98 -16.50
N VAL A 529 8.32 -1.72 -16.14
CA VAL A 529 9.19 -0.81 -16.90
C VAL A 529 10.63 -1.35 -16.98
N GLU A 530 11.15 -1.88 -15.88
CA GLU A 530 12.48 -2.49 -15.85
C GLU A 530 12.52 -3.81 -16.61
N MET A 531 11.47 -4.63 -16.50
CA MET A 531 11.33 -5.85 -17.30
C MET A 531 11.35 -5.51 -18.79
N ARG A 532 10.59 -4.50 -19.22
CA ARG A 532 10.56 -4.03 -20.62
C ARG A 532 11.95 -3.59 -21.09
N ALA A 533 12.64 -2.77 -20.31
CA ALA A 533 13.99 -2.29 -20.66
C ALA A 533 14.98 -3.46 -20.82
N ARG A 534 15.04 -4.39 -19.85
CA ARG A 534 15.88 -5.57 -19.91
C ARG A 534 15.52 -6.48 -21.10
N SER A 535 14.23 -6.61 -21.44
CA SER A 535 13.77 -7.42 -22.56
C SER A 535 14.18 -6.84 -23.90
N ILE A 536 14.05 -5.52 -24.07
CA ILE A 536 14.47 -4.81 -25.29
C ILE A 536 15.96 -5.00 -25.53
N GLU A 537 16.78 -4.84 -24.48
CA GLU A 537 18.22 -5.07 -24.55
C GLU A 537 18.57 -6.53 -24.89
N ALA A 538 17.98 -7.49 -24.16
CA ALA A 538 18.25 -8.91 -24.36
C ALA A 538 17.83 -9.43 -25.73
N LEU A 539 16.76 -8.90 -26.29
CA LEU A 539 16.25 -9.27 -27.62
C LEU A 539 16.85 -8.43 -28.76
N GLY A 540 17.63 -7.40 -28.45
CA GLY A 540 18.20 -6.49 -29.46
C GLY A 540 17.15 -5.74 -30.27
N LEU A 541 16.02 -5.37 -29.64
CA LEU A 541 14.94 -4.68 -30.34
C LEU A 541 15.24 -3.19 -30.49
N GLU A 542 14.85 -2.61 -31.61
CA GLU A 542 14.89 -1.18 -31.83
C GLU A 542 13.62 -0.53 -31.21
N VAL A 543 13.78 0.57 -30.49
CA VAL A 543 12.69 1.32 -29.84
C VAL A 543 12.09 2.33 -30.79
#